data_303ddd67bbfeb9444f394301f77425c8
#
_entry.id   303ddd67bbfeb9444f394301f77425c8
#
_cell.length_a   1.000
_cell.length_b   1.000
_cell.length_c   1.000
_cell.angle_alpha   90.00
_cell.angle_beta   90.00
_cell.angle_gamma   90.00
#
_symmetry.space_group_name_H-M   'P 1'
#
loop_
_entity.id
_entity.type
_entity.pdbx_description
1 polymer ?
#
loop_
_entity_poly.entity_id
_entity_poly.type
_entity_poly.pdbx_seq_one_letter_code
_entity_poly.pdbx_strand_id
1 'polypeptide(L)'
;AERTDKEPTGSISIIKKDIKTGSTTQGDAVFEGAVYKVYANEDIYNKAKTKKFYSKGDLVATRTMDEKGTTEDITKLPLGKYLVKEEVAPKGYMLDTKEYEINLTYKNQHEEIISNTTTSLEKVKEMGLHIFKSGIKENSGVTPGLAGAEFTIKLNADVEKAYDQGYTYEEVWNGIDEDGNLVTVEEKRVAEAQKIAPTYEIITTDENGDAYTQNKLPFGKYIVKETKTPADYETSVDFTFSITEDESEVVEIAKKTKHIVVNNEQLETYIKLIKKDLKTNKPVTLNSTTFEIKATEDIYDRATKEILYKKGETISQKVGNTTYTSFTTNADNIVIPDYSFNSENDNKAEVTTPLKLPVGSYEITEIKIPEGFLQLDKPVTFEIKNIKDYDTDKDGDFIKEIVIKNEQPTGTIKLDKTIAIRENVDTSLIDLSDLSGIEFKLTAKEDIIDKADGSIIYEQGQEIKIYNLTKDGKLTITDLPIGTYEIEEIKTLDGLVLNTTKYEVEFEQKDTITKVYEQKLNVENDTTLIEFSKTDITGDKELAGAKLTVLDSEGNIIDTWTST
;
A
#
# COMPACT_ATOMS: atom_id res chain seq x y z
N ALA A 1 -9.76 -7.74 -99.66
CA ALA A 1 -9.40 -7.50 -98.29
C ALA A 1 -9.42 -8.84 -97.57
N GLU A 2 -8.27 -9.36 -97.20
CA GLU A 2 -8.19 -10.52 -96.32
C GLU A 2 -8.69 -10.09 -94.92
N ARG A 3 -9.76 -10.67 -94.50
CA ARG A 3 -10.31 -10.51 -93.14
C ARG A 3 -9.71 -11.58 -92.30
N THR A 4 -8.74 -11.21 -91.50
CA THR A 4 -8.15 -12.12 -90.51
C THR A 4 -8.99 -12.10 -89.25
N ASP A 5 -9.68 -13.20 -88.93
CA ASP A 5 -10.39 -13.40 -87.69
C ASP A 5 -9.39 -13.66 -86.57
N LYS A 6 -9.52 -12.93 -85.44
CA LYS A 6 -8.69 -13.14 -84.24
C LYS A 6 -9.25 -14.29 -83.44
N GLU A 7 -8.40 -15.20 -83.00
CA GLU A 7 -8.78 -16.21 -82.00
C GLU A 7 -9.02 -15.51 -80.64
N PRO A 8 -10.09 -15.85 -79.95
CA PRO A 8 -10.31 -15.34 -78.61
C PRO A 8 -9.22 -15.83 -77.66
N THR A 9 -8.90 -14.99 -76.69
CA THR A 9 -7.87 -15.34 -75.67
C THR A 9 -8.50 -15.49 -74.31
N GLY A 10 -7.80 -16.13 -73.40
CA GLY A 10 -8.22 -16.30 -72.01
C GLY A 10 -7.51 -15.35 -71.07
N SER A 11 -8.13 -15.15 -69.93
CA SER A 11 -7.56 -14.47 -68.77
C SER A 11 -7.83 -15.33 -67.52
N ILE A 12 -6.83 -15.44 -66.65
CA ILE A 12 -6.93 -16.11 -65.34
C ILE A 12 -6.59 -15.09 -64.26
N SER A 13 -7.50 -14.91 -63.31
CA SER A 13 -7.32 -14.18 -62.07
C SER A 13 -7.25 -15.15 -60.88
N ILE A 14 -6.35 -14.89 -59.94
CA ILE A 14 -6.22 -15.70 -58.74
C ILE A 14 -6.51 -14.80 -57.54
N ILE A 15 -7.44 -15.23 -56.69
CA ILE A 15 -7.83 -14.53 -55.46
C ILE A 15 -7.56 -15.45 -54.29
N LYS A 16 -6.97 -14.91 -53.24
CA LYS A 16 -6.74 -15.61 -51.98
C LYS A 16 -7.69 -15.11 -50.91
N LYS A 17 -8.24 -15.99 -50.11
CA LYS A 17 -9.10 -15.65 -48.99
C LYS A 17 -8.78 -16.52 -47.80
N ASP A 18 -8.94 -15.93 -46.62
CA ASP A 18 -8.91 -16.70 -45.38
C ASP A 18 -10.18 -17.56 -45.25
N ILE A 19 -10.01 -18.80 -44.83
CA ILE A 19 -11.11 -19.77 -44.76
C ILE A 19 -12.18 -19.40 -43.70
N LYS A 20 -11.77 -18.66 -42.63
CA LYS A 20 -12.66 -18.25 -41.54
C LYS A 20 -13.25 -16.85 -41.77
N THR A 21 -12.41 -15.89 -42.21
CA THR A 21 -12.78 -14.46 -42.26
C THR A 21 -13.04 -13.91 -43.66
N GLY A 22 -12.69 -14.66 -44.69
CA GLY A 22 -12.86 -14.24 -46.08
C GLY A 22 -11.73 -13.34 -46.56
N SER A 23 -12.02 -12.07 -46.78
CA SER A 23 -11.04 -11.10 -47.30
C SER A 23 -10.14 -10.46 -46.27
N THR A 24 -10.35 -10.73 -44.98
CA THR A 24 -9.57 -10.18 -43.88
C THR A 24 -8.58 -11.22 -43.38
N THR A 25 -7.33 -10.83 -43.17
CA THR A 25 -6.31 -11.69 -42.57
C THR A 25 -6.51 -11.80 -41.05
N GLN A 26 -5.94 -12.80 -40.40
CA GLN A 26 -6.02 -13.01 -38.97
C GLN A 26 -4.66 -12.78 -38.30
N GLY A 27 -4.62 -12.10 -37.15
CA GLY A 27 -3.38 -11.80 -36.44
C GLY A 27 -2.41 -10.96 -37.30
N ASP A 28 -1.14 -11.35 -37.31
CA ASP A 28 -0.09 -10.74 -38.13
C ASP A 28 0.12 -11.46 -39.48
N ALA A 29 -0.80 -12.34 -39.88
CA ALA A 29 -0.74 -13.02 -41.16
C ALA A 29 -1.09 -12.06 -42.30
N VAL A 30 -0.47 -12.26 -43.46
CA VAL A 30 -0.68 -11.42 -44.66
C VAL A 30 -0.90 -12.29 -45.88
N PHE A 31 -1.61 -11.79 -46.90
CA PHE A 31 -1.76 -12.47 -48.18
C PHE A 31 -0.59 -12.21 -49.12
N GLU A 32 0.08 -11.08 -48.92
CA GLU A 32 1.22 -10.67 -49.74
C GLU A 32 2.34 -11.73 -49.74
N GLY A 33 2.93 -11.93 -50.93
CA GLY A 33 4.07 -12.79 -51.08
C GLY A 33 3.75 -14.26 -51.38
N ALA A 34 2.46 -14.68 -51.36
CA ALA A 34 2.10 -15.98 -51.87
C ALA A 34 2.47 -16.13 -53.35
N VAL A 35 3.03 -17.27 -53.73
CA VAL A 35 3.42 -17.52 -55.13
C VAL A 35 2.61 -18.64 -55.74
N TYR A 36 1.93 -18.31 -56.82
CA TYR A 36 1.16 -19.26 -57.61
C TYR A 36 1.85 -19.54 -58.96
N LYS A 37 1.84 -20.78 -59.37
CA LYS A 37 2.23 -21.23 -60.70
C LYS A 37 1.05 -21.77 -61.46
N VAL A 38 1.01 -21.42 -62.71
CA VAL A 38 -0.04 -21.91 -63.65
C VAL A 38 0.63 -22.80 -64.68
N TYR A 39 0.10 -23.98 -64.79
CA TYR A 39 0.62 -25.04 -65.71
C TYR A 39 -0.46 -25.34 -66.75
N ALA A 40 -0.01 -25.77 -67.95
CA ALA A 40 -0.94 -26.37 -68.94
C ALA A 40 -1.36 -27.75 -68.46
N ASN A 41 -2.67 -28.01 -68.31
CA ASN A 41 -3.23 -29.32 -67.88
C ASN A 41 -3.53 -30.25 -69.06
N GLU A 42 -3.31 -29.82 -70.29
CA GLU A 42 -3.38 -30.58 -71.53
C GLU A 42 -2.42 -29.99 -72.56
N ASP A 43 -2.21 -30.68 -73.70
CA ASP A 43 -1.54 -30.07 -74.85
C ASP A 43 -2.43 -29.00 -75.47
N ILE A 44 -1.98 -27.76 -75.44
CA ILE A 44 -2.75 -26.60 -75.91
C ILE A 44 -2.29 -26.15 -77.28
N TYR A 45 -3.19 -26.11 -78.24
CA TYR A 45 -2.97 -25.72 -79.62
C TYR A 45 -3.79 -24.53 -80.02
N ASN A 46 -3.42 -23.86 -81.11
CA ASN A 46 -4.33 -22.94 -81.80
C ASN A 46 -5.53 -23.73 -82.33
N LYS A 47 -6.67 -23.06 -82.62
CA LYS A 47 -7.91 -23.68 -83.07
C LYS A 47 -7.71 -24.58 -84.31
N ALA A 48 -6.82 -24.17 -85.22
CA ALA A 48 -6.49 -24.93 -86.41
C ALA A 48 -5.57 -26.13 -86.16
N LYS A 49 -5.11 -26.35 -84.94
CA LYS A 49 -4.11 -27.36 -84.52
C LYS A 49 -2.79 -27.35 -85.30
N THR A 50 -2.48 -26.22 -85.88
CA THR A 50 -1.23 -26.05 -86.66
C THR A 50 -0.06 -25.58 -85.82
N LYS A 51 -0.35 -25.03 -84.65
CA LYS A 51 0.68 -24.54 -83.69
C LYS A 51 0.34 -25.00 -82.28
N LYS A 52 1.31 -25.68 -81.67
CA LYS A 52 1.24 -26.01 -80.24
C LYS A 52 1.81 -24.83 -79.42
N PHE A 53 1.04 -24.39 -78.45
CA PHE A 53 1.46 -23.33 -77.56
C PHE A 53 2.13 -23.87 -76.30
N TYR A 54 1.53 -24.91 -75.68
CA TYR A 54 2.04 -25.57 -74.48
C TYR A 54 1.83 -27.07 -74.56
N SER A 55 2.77 -27.84 -74.02
CA SER A 55 2.60 -29.26 -73.72
C SER A 55 2.02 -29.41 -72.33
N LYS A 56 1.30 -30.49 -72.08
CA LYS A 56 0.80 -30.83 -70.74
C LYS A 56 1.98 -30.81 -69.73
N GLY A 57 1.80 -30.04 -68.63
CA GLY A 57 2.81 -29.87 -67.59
C GLY A 57 3.76 -28.67 -67.77
N ASP A 58 3.70 -27.98 -68.92
CA ASP A 58 4.52 -26.78 -69.12
C ASP A 58 4.08 -25.65 -68.18
N LEU A 59 5.08 -24.97 -67.57
CA LEU A 59 4.84 -23.76 -66.77
C LEU A 59 4.42 -22.62 -67.71
N VAL A 60 3.24 -22.05 -67.47
CA VAL A 60 2.62 -20.99 -68.26
C VAL A 60 2.87 -19.63 -67.68
N ALA A 61 2.76 -19.48 -66.39
CA ALA A 61 2.95 -18.24 -65.67
C ALA A 61 3.30 -18.48 -64.20
N THR A 62 3.96 -17.51 -63.60
CA THR A 62 4.15 -17.38 -62.15
C THR A 62 3.57 -16.02 -61.73
N ARG A 63 2.84 -15.98 -60.62
CA ARG A 63 2.26 -14.77 -60.05
C ARG A 63 2.51 -14.70 -58.56
N THR A 64 2.77 -13.52 -58.08
CA THR A 64 2.87 -13.21 -56.67
C THR A 64 1.63 -12.43 -56.23
N MET A 65 1.14 -12.75 -55.07
CA MET A 65 -0.05 -12.15 -54.46
C MET A 65 0.29 -10.78 -53.87
N ASP A 66 -0.59 -9.83 -54.00
CA ASP A 66 -0.52 -8.50 -53.37
C ASP A 66 -1.14 -8.49 -51.96
N GLU A 67 -1.09 -7.34 -51.30
CA GLU A 67 -1.68 -7.13 -49.96
C GLU A 67 -3.19 -7.39 -49.89
N LYS A 68 -3.90 -7.19 -51.02
CA LYS A 68 -5.36 -7.39 -51.10
C LYS A 68 -5.75 -8.84 -51.35
N GLY A 69 -4.81 -9.71 -51.48
CA GLY A 69 -5.05 -11.10 -51.80
C GLY A 69 -5.44 -11.31 -53.26
N THR A 70 -4.89 -10.52 -54.17
CA THR A 70 -5.09 -10.67 -55.62
C THR A 70 -3.76 -10.72 -56.36
N THR A 71 -3.77 -11.38 -57.54
CA THR A 71 -2.62 -11.36 -58.44
C THR A 71 -2.92 -10.47 -59.63
N GLU A 72 -1.86 -10.02 -60.30
CA GLU A 72 -2.04 -9.52 -61.69
C GLU A 72 -2.64 -10.62 -62.54
N ASP A 73 -3.59 -10.23 -63.38
CA ASP A 73 -4.26 -11.13 -64.34
C ASP A 73 -3.24 -11.75 -65.30
N ILE A 74 -3.40 -13.01 -65.59
CA ILE A 74 -2.67 -13.68 -66.64
C ILE A 74 -3.50 -13.57 -67.88
N THR A 75 -3.11 -12.66 -68.79
CA THR A 75 -3.88 -12.33 -70.01
C THR A 75 -3.29 -12.96 -71.26
N LYS A 76 -4.05 -12.94 -72.33
CA LYS A 76 -3.62 -13.44 -73.67
C LYS A 76 -3.31 -14.95 -73.69
N LEU A 77 -3.95 -15.70 -72.82
CA LEU A 77 -3.78 -17.16 -72.77
C LEU A 77 -4.52 -17.82 -73.94
N PRO A 78 -3.94 -18.81 -74.59
CA PRO A 78 -4.69 -19.69 -75.50
C PRO A 78 -5.85 -20.40 -74.76
N LEU A 79 -6.94 -20.73 -75.44
CA LEU A 79 -8.01 -21.49 -74.83
C LEU A 79 -7.52 -22.92 -74.60
N GLY A 80 -7.89 -23.48 -73.42
CA GLY A 80 -7.48 -24.82 -72.97
C GLY A 80 -7.65 -24.99 -71.47
N LYS A 81 -7.13 -26.10 -70.97
CA LYS A 81 -7.18 -26.43 -69.53
C LYS A 81 -5.88 -26.09 -68.86
N TYR A 82 -6.01 -25.41 -67.73
CA TYR A 82 -4.89 -24.97 -66.91
C TYR A 82 -5.01 -25.52 -65.49
N LEU A 83 -3.91 -25.59 -64.80
CA LEU A 83 -3.82 -26.01 -63.40
C LEU A 83 -3.08 -24.94 -62.63
N VAL A 84 -3.73 -24.38 -61.62
CA VAL A 84 -3.14 -23.42 -60.71
C VAL A 84 -2.76 -24.10 -59.40
N LYS A 85 -1.52 -23.88 -58.97
CA LYS A 85 -0.98 -24.40 -57.70
C LYS A 85 -0.33 -23.29 -56.90
N GLU A 86 -0.48 -23.34 -55.60
CA GLU A 86 0.35 -22.54 -54.70
C GLU A 86 1.71 -23.24 -54.53
N GLU A 87 2.81 -22.51 -54.72
CA GLU A 87 4.19 -22.98 -54.53
C GLU A 87 4.82 -22.44 -53.25
N VAL A 88 4.41 -21.26 -52.84
CA VAL A 88 4.91 -20.60 -51.64
C VAL A 88 3.71 -20.02 -50.90
N ALA A 89 3.50 -20.48 -49.68
CA ALA A 89 2.49 -19.90 -48.80
C ALA A 89 2.93 -18.50 -48.33
N PRO A 90 2.00 -17.57 -48.13
CA PRO A 90 2.35 -16.25 -47.56
C PRO A 90 2.62 -16.39 -46.06
N LYS A 91 3.18 -15.33 -45.49
CA LYS A 91 3.53 -15.31 -44.07
C LYS A 91 2.29 -15.55 -43.20
N GLY A 92 2.37 -16.53 -42.33
CA GLY A 92 1.33 -16.85 -41.35
C GLY A 92 0.24 -17.81 -41.83
N TYR A 93 0.26 -18.26 -43.08
CA TYR A 93 -0.66 -19.22 -43.63
C TYR A 93 -0.01 -20.59 -43.89
N MET A 94 -0.81 -21.61 -43.88
CA MET A 94 -0.44 -22.96 -44.34
C MET A 94 -0.36 -22.96 -45.86
N LEU A 95 0.50 -23.81 -46.42
CA LEU A 95 0.53 -24.03 -47.88
C LEU A 95 -0.77 -24.70 -48.35
N ASP A 96 -1.45 -24.12 -49.32
CA ASP A 96 -2.59 -24.74 -49.98
C ASP A 96 -2.08 -25.78 -50.99
N THR A 97 -2.23 -27.04 -50.65
CA THR A 97 -1.84 -28.16 -51.53
C THR A 97 -2.87 -28.52 -52.58
N LYS A 98 -3.97 -27.77 -52.59
CA LYS A 98 -5.05 -28.01 -53.55
C LYS A 98 -4.68 -27.50 -54.93
N GLU A 99 -4.94 -28.32 -55.92
CA GLU A 99 -4.78 -27.97 -57.32
C GLU A 99 -6.10 -27.47 -57.89
N TYR A 100 -6.08 -26.30 -58.54
CA TYR A 100 -7.27 -25.68 -59.11
C TYR A 100 -7.28 -25.80 -60.63
N GLU A 101 -8.18 -26.60 -61.15
CA GLU A 101 -8.38 -26.72 -62.60
C GLU A 101 -9.19 -25.58 -63.15
N ILE A 102 -8.65 -24.93 -64.18
CA ILE A 102 -9.31 -23.84 -64.92
C ILE A 102 -9.48 -24.23 -66.37
N ASN A 103 -10.70 -24.11 -66.84
CA ASN A 103 -11.04 -24.40 -68.22
C ASN A 103 -11.44 -23.12 -68.94
N LEU A 104 -10.59 -22.68 -69.88
CA LEU A 104 -10.84 -21.54 -70.76
C LEU A 104 -11.42 -22.09 -72.07
N THR A 105 -12.75 -22.18 -72.16
CA THR A 105 -13.46 -22.68 -73.35
C THR A 105 -14.20 -21.60 -74.06
N TYR A 106 -14.17 -21.68 -75.39
CA TYR A 106 -14.94 -20.79 -76.24
C TYR A 106 -16.43 -20.80 -75.87
N LYS A 107 -16.99 -19.61 -75.66
CA LYS A 107 -18.41 -19.48 -75.28
C LYS A 107 -19.31 -19.02 -76.44
N ASN A 108 -18.92 -17.94 -77.13
CA ASN A 108 -19.68 -17.38 -78.25
C ASN A 108 -18.82 -16.44 -79.10
N GLN A 109 -19.38 -15.93 -80.21
CA GLN A 109 -18.69 -15.07 -81.18
C GLN A 109 -18.48 -13.62 -80.72
N HIS A 110 -19.04 -13.21 -79.58
CA HIS A 110 -19.00 -11.85 -79.07
C HIS A 110 -17.99 -11.67 -77.90
N GLU A 111 -17.45 -12.74 -77.34
CA GLU A 111 -16.46 -12.70 -76.26
C GLU A 111 -15.04 -12.85 -76.82
N GLU A 112 -14.28 -11.73 -76.85
CA GLU A 112 -12.87 -11.74 -77.25
C GLU A 112 -11.94 -12.26 -76.13
N ILE A 113 -12.32 -12.08 -74.86
CA ILE A 113 -11.58 -12.49 -73.70
C ILE A 113 -12.46 -13.37 -72.79
N ILE A 114 -12.03 -14.59 -72.56
CA ILE A 114 -12.71 -15.54 -71.67
C ILE A 114 -12.00 -15.52 -70.32
N SER A 115 -12.60 -14.80 -69.38
CA SER A 115 -12.01 -14.65 -68.05
C SER A 115 -12.51 -15.75 -67.11
N ASN A 116 -11.64 -16.28 -66.30
CA ASN A 116 -11.95 -17.19 -65.21
C ASN A 116 -11.16 -16.77 -63.95
N THR A 117 -11.83 -16.82 -62.79
CA THR A 117 -11.25 -16.49 -61.52
C THR A 117 -11.24 -17.74 -60.62
N THR A 118 -10.07 -18.03 -60.04
CA THR A 118 -9.99 -19.08 -59.02
C THR A 118 -9.80 -18.42 -57.66
N THR A 119 -10.40 -19.04 -56.64
CA THR A 119 -10.25 -18.59 -55.22
C THR A 119 -9.56 -19.67 -54.43
N SER A 120 -8.39 -19.39 -53.90
CA SER A 120 -7.70 -20.20 -52.90
C SER A 120 -8.19 -19.85 -51.51
N LEU A 121 -8.56 -20.87 -50.73
CA LEU A 121 -9.02 -20.70 -49.33
C LEU A 121 -7.91 -21.18 -48.41
N GLU A 122 -7.43 -20.26 -47.61
CA GLU A 122 -6.24 -20.45 -46.79
C GLU A 122 -6.55 -20.65 -45.31
N LYS A 123 -5.86 -21.58 -44.70
CA LYS A 123 -5.86 -21.77 -43.25
C LYS A 123 -4.71 -21.00 -42.62
N VAL A 124 -5.01 -20.06 -41.72
CA VAL A 124 -4.00 -19.41 -40.90
C VAL A 124 -3.34 -20.43 -39.98
N LYS A 125 -2.03 -20.26 -39.73
CA LYS A 125 -1.34 -21.03 -38.69
C LYS A 125 -1.88 -20.62 -37.34
N GLU A 126 -2.21 -21.58 -36.49
CA GLU A 126 -2.83 -21.31 -35.18
C GLU A 126 -2.37 -22.30 -34.13
N MET A 127 -2.24 -21.84 -32.87
CA MET A 127 -1.83 -22.67 -31.76
C MET A 127 -2.52 -22.22 -30.46
N GLY A 128 -2.77 -23.13 -29.51
CA GLY A 128 -3.25 -22.81 -28.18
C GLY A 128 -2.16 -22.16 -27.32
N LEU A 129 -2.57 -21.42 -26.28
CA LEU A 129 -1.70 -20.92 -25.22
C LEU A 129 -2.06 -21.62 -23.90
N HIS A 130 -1.05 -21.99 -23.15
CA HIS A 130 -1.12 -22.42 -21.75
C HIS A 130 -0.23 -21.51 -20.91
N ILE A 131 -0.78 -20.95 -19.85
CA ILE A 131 -0.04 -20.23 -18.82
C ILE A 131 -0.12 -21.04 -17.53
N PHE A 132 1.03 -21.34 -16.96
CA PHE A 132 1.15 -21.83 -15.60
C PHE A 132 1.55 -20.67 -14.68
N LYS A 133 0.67 -20.33 -13.75
CA LYS A 133 0.88 -19.27 -12.75
C LYS A 133 1.39 -19.86 -11.46
N SER A 134 2.52 -19.39 -10.97
CA SER A 134 3.06 -19.83 -9.69
C SER A 134 3.41 -18.66 -8.77
N GLY A 135 3.39 -18.92 -7.44
CA GLY A 135 3.98 -18.04 -6.45
C GLY A 135 5.44 -18.38 -6.25
N ILE A 136 6.29 -17.36 -6.14
CA ILE A 136 7.69 -17.55 -5.74
C ILE A 136 7.82 -17.19 -4.27
N LYS A 137 8.56 -18.01 -3.53
CA LYS A 137 9.27 -17.60 -2.33
C LYS A 137 10.74 -17.77 -2.60
N GLU A 138 11.50 -16.74 -2.32
CA GLU A 138 12.94 -16.77 -2.43
C GLU A 138 13.51 -17.97 -1.65
N ASN A 139 14.21 -18.88 -2.36
CA ASN A 139 14.85 -20.09 -1.82
C ASN A 139 13.94 -21.29 -1.43
N SER A 140 12.67 -21.33 -1.78
CA SER A 140 11.81 -22.46 -1.38
C SER A 140 11.94 -23.70 -2.28
N GLY A 141 12.36 -23.56 -3.53
CA GLY A 141 12.46 -24.67 -4.50
C GLY A 141 11.12 -25.30 -4.89
N VAL A 142 10.01 -24.83 -4.36
CA VAL A 142 8.64 -25.29 -4.64
C VAL A 142 7.88 -24.15 -5.30
N THR A 143 7.28 -24.43 -6.45
CA THR A 143 6.48 -23.47 -7.22
C THR A 143 5.02 -23.96 -7.30
N PRO A 144 4.21 -23.78 -6.24
CA PRO A 144 2.81 -24.14 -6.28
C PRO A 144 2.05 -23.26 -7.25
N GLY A 145 1.04 -23.82 -7.91
CA GLY A 145 0.16 -23.06 -8.76
C GLY A 145 -0.73 -22.08 -8.00
N LEU A 146 -1.01 -20.93 -8.61
CA LEU A 146 -1.89 -19.90 -8.05
C LEU A 146 -3.20 -19.81 -8.83
N ALA A 147 -4.31 -20.08 -8.16
CA ALA A 147 -5.65 -19.96 -8.70
C ALA A 147 -6.14 -18.51 -8.80
N GLY A 148 -6.99 -18.23 -9.79
CA GLY A 148 -7.75 -16.99 -9.88
C GLY A 148 -6.99 -15.81 -10.48
N ALA A 149 -5.79 -16.01 -11.03
CA ALA A 149 -5.13 -15.00 -11.85
C ALA A 149 -5.85 -14.89 -13.20
N GLU A 150 -6.13 -13.66 -13.66
CA GLU A 150 -6.71 -13.42 -14.99
C GLU A 150 -5.66 -12.77 -15.89
N PHE A 151 -5.56 -13.31 -17.12
CA PHE A 151 -4.66 -12.82 -18.15
C PHE A 151 -5.45 -12.37 -19.36
N THR A 152 -5.29 -11.11 -19.74
CA THR A 152 -5.86 -10.53 -20.96
C THR A 152 -4.83 -10.59 -22.09
N ILE A 153 -5.22 -11.16 -23.23
CA ILE A 153 -4.37 -11.39 -24.40
C ILE A 153 -4.79 -10.45 -25.52
N LYS A 154 -3.82 -9.69 -26.05
CA LYS A 154 -4.03 -8.78 -27.20
C LYS A 154 -2.95 -9.00 -28.24
N LEU A 155 -3.22 -8.63 -29.51
CA LEU A 155 -2.19 -8.57 -30.54
C LEU A 155 -1.25 -7.38 -30.27
N ASN A 156 0.05 -7.64 -30.26
CA ASN A 156 1.04 -6.61 -29.92
C ASN A 156 1.00 -5.43 -30.91
N ALA A 157 0.87 -5.71 -32.21
CA ALA A 157 0.78 -4.68 -33.24
C ALA A 157 -0.45 -3.76 -33.06
N ASP A 158 -1.58 -4.30 -32.60
CA ASP A 158 -2.78 -3.50 -32.34
C ASP A 158 -2.60 -2.61 -31.11
N VAL A 159 -1.93 -3.12 -30.07
CA VAL A 159 -1.60 -2.34 -28.86
C VAL A 159 -0.63 -1.21 -29.21
N GLU A 160 0.44 -1.48 -29.94
CA GLU A 160 1.36 -0.45 -30.43
C GLU A 160 0.64 0.62 -31.25
N LYS A 161 -0.24 0.20 -32.17
CA LYS A 161 -1.05 1.11 -32.98
C LYS A 161 -1.98 1.98 -32.12
N ALA A 162 -2.56 1.46 -31.05
CA ALA A 162 -3.39 2.24 -30.14
C ALA A 162 -2.56 3.31 -29.42
N TYR A 163 -1.36 2.96 -28.94
CA TYR A 163 -0.43 3.92 -28.33
C TYR A 163 0.02 4.99 -29.32
N ASP A 164 0.32 4.63 -30.58
CA ASP A 164 0.67 5.58 -31.63
C ASP A 164 -0.46 6.56 -31.95
N GLN A 165 -1.71 6.18 -31.72
CA GLN A 165 -2.89 7.03 -31.84
C GLN A 165 -3.20 7.86 -30.58
N GLY A 166 -2.35 7.80 -29.57
CA GLY A 166 -2.43 8.61 -28.35
C GLY A 166 -3.40 8.09 -27.29
N TYR A 167 -3.70 6.79 -27.29
CA TYR A 167 -4.38 6.13 -26.17
C TYR A 167 -3.37 5.80 -25.08
N THR A 168 -3.79 5.98 -23.82
CA THR A 168 -2.94 5.65 -22.66
C THR A 168 -2.93 4.15 -22.40
N TYR A 169 -2.01 3.72 -21.56
CA TYR A 169 -1.92 2.33 -21.13
C TYR A 169 -3.24 1.85 -20.52
N GLU A 170 -3.79 2.61 -19.58
CA GLU A 170 -5.02 2.26 -18.87
C GLU A 170 -6.25 2.21 -19.81
N GLU A 171 -6.29 3.07 -20.84
CA GLU A 171 -7.35 3.05 -21.85
C GLU A 171 -7.28 1.77 -22.72
N VAL A 172 -6.08 1.33 -23.07
CA VAL A 172 -5.85 0.10 -23.82
C VAL A 172 -6.14 -1.14 -22.96
N TRP A 173 -5.81 -1.11 -21.66
CA TRP A 173 -6.01 -2.21 -20.72
C TRP A 173 -7.28 -2.10 -19.87
N ASN A 174 -8.30 -1.37 -20.38
CA ASN A 174 -9.65 -1.37 -19.84
C ASN A 174 -9.77 -0.82 -18.41
N GLY A 175 -8.98 0.22 -18.08
CA GLY A 175 -8.95 0.85 -16.77
C GLY A 175 -8.06 0.12 -15.77
N ILE A 176 -7.10 -0.67 -16.25
CA ILE A 176 -6.11 -1.36 -15.42
C ILE A 176 -4.74 -0.70 -15.65
N ASP A 177 -4.09 -0.22 -14.58
CA ASP A 177 -2.73 0.34 -14.64
C ASP A 177 -1.64 -0.75 -14.75
N GLU A 178 -0.36 -0.34 -14.80
CA GLU A 178 0.76 -1.27 -14.90
C GLU A 178 0.83 -2.22 -13.70
N ASP A 179 0.47 -1.75 -12.51
CA ASP A 179 0.49 -2.51 -11.25
C ASP A 179 -0.76 -3.40 -11.05
N GLY A 180 -1.69 -3.41 -12.01
CA GLY A 180 -2.91 -4.23 -11.97
C GLY A 180 -4.04 -3.62 -11.13
N ASN A 181 -3.98 -2.32 -10.78
CA ASN A 181 -5.04 -1.65 -10.06
C ASN A 181 -6.09 -1.09 -11.00
N LEU A 182 -7.35 -1.05 -10.52
CA LEU A 182 -8.43 -0.37 -11.24
C LEU A 182 -8.27 1.15 -11.09
N VAL A 183 -8.19 1.84 -12.22
CA VAL A 183 -8.12 3.30 -12.28
C VAL A 183 -9.29 3.88 -13.06
N THR A 184 -9.64 5.14 -12.76
CA THR A 184 -10.73 5.82 -13.46
C THR A 184 -10.25 6.32 -14.80
N VAL A 185 -10.89 5.86 -15.87
CA VAL A 185 -10.66 6.30 -17.26
C VAL A 185 -11.98 6.68 -17.92
N GLU A 186 -11.93 7.47 -18.98
CA GLU A 186 -13.12 7.84 -19.75
C GLU A 186 -13.62 6.65 -20.58
N GLU A 187 -14.83 6.13 -20.28
CA GLU A 187 -15.42 4.94 -20.92
C GLU A 187 -15.42 5.03 -22.46
N LYS A 188 -15.65 6.23 -23.01
CA LYS A 188 -15.63 6.43 -24.45
C LYS A 188 -14.25 6.18 -25.05
N ARG A 189 -13.19 6.65 -24.41
CA ARG A 189 -11.82 6.45 -24.86
C ARG A 189 -11.41 4.97 -24.76
N VAL A 190 -11.79 4.30 -23.68
CA VAL A 190 -11.62 2.86 -23.55
C VAL A 190 -12.32 2.11 -24.69
N ALA A 191 -13.58 2.43 -24.98
CA ALA A 191 -14.33 1.79 -26.06
C ALA A 191 -13.71 2.03 -27.46
N GLU A 192 -13.09 3.19 -27.68
CA GLU A 192 -12.37 3.49 -28.91
C GLU A 192 -11.02 2.73 -28.97
N ALA A 193 -10.26 2.69 -27.88
CA ALA A 193 -9.03 1.91 -27.78
C ALA A 193 -9.27 0.41 -28.03
N GLN A 194 -10.36 -0.14 -27.48
CA GLN A 194 -10.75 -1.56 -27.69
C GLN A 194 -11.12 -1.88 -29.14
N LYS A 195 -11.54 -0.91 -29.96
CA LYS A 195 -11.75 -1.14 -31.40
C LYS A 195 -10.44 -1.27 -32.17
N ILE A 196 -9.37 -0.62 -31.69
CA ILE A 196 -8.03 -0.66 -32.31
C ILE A 196 -7.25 -1.86 -31.80
N ALA A 197 -7.24 -2.07 -30.48
CA ALA A 197 -6.57 -3.17 -29.79
C ALA A 197 -7.60 -4.08 -29.07
N PRO A 198 -8.37 -4.87 -29.81
CA PRO A 198 -9.37 -5.76 -29.21
C PRO A 198 -8.70 -6.82 -28.35
N THR A 199 -9.42 -7.27 -27.32
CA THR A 199 -9.04 -8.45 -26.54
C THR A 199 -9.31 -9.70 -27.37
N TYR A 200 -8.29 -10.52 -27.55
CA TYR A 200 -8.44 -11.84 -28.18
C TYR A 200 -9.13 -12.83 -27.26
N GLU A 201 -8.64 -12.93 -26.03
CA GLU A 201 -9.21 -13.80 -25.01
C GLU A 201 -8.78 -13.34 -23.61
N ILE A 202 -9.59 -13.67 -22.60
CA ILE A 202 -9.23 -13.57 -21.18
C ILE A 202 -9.23 -14.99 -20.64
N ILE A 203 -8.13 -15.41 -20.01
CA ILE A 203 -7.98 -16.73 -19.41
C ILE A 203 -7.75 -16.61 -17.92
N THR A 204 -8.30 -17.55 -17.14
CA THR A 204 -8.20 -17.56 -15.67
C THR A 204 -7.57 -18.86 -15.21
N THR A 205 -6.66 -18.77 -14.23
CA THR A 205 -5.99 -19.95 -13.68
C THR A 205 -6.91 -20.75 -12.76
N ASP A 206 -6.86 -22.08 -12.90
CA ASP A 206 -7.55 -23.05 -12.06
C ASP A 206 -6.84 -23.28 -10.70
N GLU A 207 -7.32 -24.27 -9.94
CA GLU A 207 -6.77 -24.65 -8.63
C GLU A 207 -5.30 -25.10 -8.68
N ASN A 208 -4.83 -25.54 -9.85
CA ASN A 208 -3.45 -25.97 -10.07
C ASN A 208 -2.56 -24.83 -10.59
N GLY A 209 -3.13 -23.66 -10.87
CA GLY A 209 -2.43 -22.53 -11.48
C GLY A 209 -2.38 -22.58 -13.01
N ASP A 210 -3.15 -23.45 -13.64
CA ASP A 210 -3.18 -23.65 -15.09
C ASP A 210 -4.28 -22.81 -15.74
N ALA A 211 -3.95 -22.08 -16.80
CA ALA A 211 -4.91 -21.37 -17.66
C ALA A 211 -4.66 -21.70 -19.12
N TYR A 212 -5.72 -22.04 -19.85
CA TYR A 212 -5.67 -22.39 -21.27
C TYR A 212 -6.58 -21.49 -22.07
N THR A 213 -6.13 -21.11 -23.28
CA THR A 213 -7.04 -20.49 -24.25
C THR A 213 -8.08 -21.50 -24.71
N GLN A 214 -9.33 -21.06 -24.81
CA GLN A 214 -10.42 -21.87 -25.33
C GLN A 214 -10.31 -21.97 -26.87
N ASN A 215 -9.86 -20.89 -27.49
CA ASN A 215 -9.62 -20.84 -28.93
C ASN A 215 -8.13 -20.83 -29.23
N LYS A 216 -7.76 -21.34 -30.40
CA LYS A 216 -6.38 -21.17 -30.87
C LYS A 216 -6.14 -19.76 -31.32
N LEU A 217 -4.96 -19.25 -30.98
CA LEU A 217 -4.51 -17.94 -31.41
C LEU A 217 -3.88 -18.05 -32.80
N PRO A 218 -4.26 -17.18 -33.75
CA PRO A 218 -3.66 -17.17 -35.09
C PRO A 218 -2.17 -16.73 -35.04
N PHE A 219 -1.49 -16.90 -36.16
CA PHE A 219 -0.12 -16.41 -36.34
C PHE A 219 0.01 -14.94 -35.94
N GLY A 220 0.98 -14.62 -35.06
CA GLY A 220 1.22 -13.26 -34.63
C GLY A 220 2.04 -13.15 -33.36
N LYS A 221 2.45 -11.92 -33.03
CA LYS A 221 3.06 -11.57 -31.75
C LYS A 221 1.96 -11.02 -30.84
N TYR A 222 1.87 -11.56 -29.65
CA TYR A 222 0.90 -11.19 -28.64
C TYR A 222 1.58 -10.56 -27.44
N ILE A 223 0.85 -9.67 -26.77
CA ILE A 223 1.16 -9.13 -25.45
C ILE A 223 0.09 -9.61 -24.47
N VAL A 224 0.52 -9.98 -23.29
CA VAL A 224 -0.32 -10.51 -22.22
C VAL A 224 -0.11 -9.66 -20.97
N LYS A 225 -1.21 -9.22 -20.39
CA LYS A 225 -1.24 -8.55 -19.11
C LYS A 225 -1.98 -9.41 -18.09
N GLU A 226 -1.43 -9.49 -16.87
CA GLU A 226 -2.16 -9.98 -15.72
C GLU A 226 -3.14 -8.90 -15.25
N THR A 227 -4.43 -9.05 -15.58
CA THR A 227 -5.47 -8.07 -15.26
C THR A 227 -6.16 -8.31 -13.93
N LYS A 228 -5.91 -9.44 -13.31
CA LYS A 228 -6.30 -9.74 -11.93
C LYS A 228 -5.25 -10.62 -11.29
N THR A 229 -4.60 -10.06 -10.29
CA THR A 229 -3.58 -10.77 -9.51
C THR A 229 -4.24 -11.52 -8.36
N PRO A 230 -3.80 -12.76 -8.02
CA PRO A 230 -4.21 -13.42 -6.79
C PRO A 230 -3.92 -12.55 -5.56
N ALA A 231 -4.79 -12.64 -4.54
CA ALA A 231 -4.63 -11.86 -3.31
C ALA A 231 -3.26 -12.12 -2.66
N ASP A 232 -2.66 -11.05 -2.11
CA ASP A 232 -1.38 -11.07 -1.40
C ASP A 232 -0.15 -11.35 -2.29
N TYR A 233 -0.27 -11.14 -3.62
CA TYR A 233 0.83 -11.22 -4.57
C TYR A 233 1.02 -9.93 -5.36
N GLU A 234 2.25 -9.69 -5.81
CA GLU A 234 2.54 -8.63 -6.77
C GLU A 234 2.02 -8.99 -8.16
N THR A 235 1.67 -8.00 -8.96
CA THR A 235 1.26 -8.20 -10.35
C THR A 235 2.49 -8.49 -11.22
N SER A 236 2.39 -9.49 -12.10
CA SER A 236 3.48 -9.74 -13.05
C SER A 236 3.56 -8.62 -14.09
N VAL A 237 4.78 -8.33 -14.53
CA VAL A 237 4.99 -7.43 -15.67
C VAL A 237 4.36 -8.01 -16.94
N ASP A 238 3.93 -7.13 -17.85
CA ASP A 238 3.43 -7.54 -19.16
C ASP A 238 4.52 -8.30 -19.93
N PHE A 239 4.13 -9.34 -20.62
CA PHE A 239 5.06 -10.16 -21.40
C PHE A 239 4.54 -10.43 -22.80
N THR A 240 5.46 -10.74 -23.73
CA THR A 240 5.11 -11.04 -25.12
C THR A 240 5.49 -12.46 -25.49
N PHE A 241 4.74 -13.04 -26.43
CA PHE A 241 5.07 -14.31 -27.06
C PHE A 241 4.62 -14.29 -28.52
N SER A 242 5.06 -15.30 -29.31
CA SER A 242 4.68 -15.39 -30.72
C SER A 242 4.16 -16.78 -31.07
N ILE A 243 3.14 -16.81 -31.91
CA ILE A 243 2.66 -18.00 -32.62
C ILE A 243 3.24 -17.92 -34.04
N THR A 244 4.13 -18.84 -34.40
CA THR A 244 4.84 -18.86 -35.68
C THR A 244 4.64 -20.15 -36.46
N GLU A 245 4.10 -21.18 -35.81
CA GLU A 245 3.85 -22.51 -36.35
C GLU A 245 2.38 -22.87 -36.18
N ASP A 246 1.86 -23.77 -37.06
CA ASP A 246 0.56 -24.43 -36.84
C ASP A 246 0.76 -25.66 -35.96
N GLU A 247 -0.18 -25.94 -35.06
CA GLU A 247 -0.09 -27.11 -34.18
C GLU A 247 0.01 -28.44 -34.96
N SER A 248 -0.52 -28.49 -36.19
CA SER A 248 -0.44 -29.67 -37.05
C SER A 248 0.96 -29.88 -37.65
N GLU A 249 1.79 -28.84 -37.70
CA GLU A 249 3.20 -28.92 -38.13
C GLU A 249 4.10 -29.44 -37.00
N VAL A 250 3.63 -29.46 -35.75
CA VAL A 250 4.42 -29.86 -34.58
C VAL A 250 4.20 -31.36 -34.30
N VAL A 251 5.26 -32.13 -34.34
CA VAL A 251 5.23 -33.58 -34.12
C VAL A 251 5.12 -33.93 -32.64
N GLU A 252 5.82 -33.21 -31.76
CA GLU A 252 5.81 -33.47 -30.32
C GLU A 252 4.53 -32.91 -29.67
N ILE A 253 3.74 -33.76 -29.05
CA ILE A 253 2.45 -33.40 -28.41
C ILE A 253 2.64 -32.28 -27.40
N ALA A 254 3.72 -32.28 -26.59
CA ALA A 254 4.01 -31.25 -25.59
C ALA A 254 4.28 -29.87 -26.21
N LYS A 255 4.62 -29.75 -27.49
CA LYS A 255 4.87 -28.51 -28.21
C LYS A 255 3.69 -27.98 -29.02
N LYS A 256 2.55 -28.72 -29.05
CA LYS A 256 1.35 -28.30 -29.76
C LYS A 256 0.62 -27.12 -29.13
N THR A 257 1.01 -26.76 -27.94
CA THR A 257 0.53 -25.58 -27.22
C THR A 257 1.72 -24.74 -26.77
N LYS A 258 1.63 -23.44 -26.86
CA LYS A 258 2.64 -22.54 -26.31
C LYS A 258 2.54 -22.56 -24.79
N HIS A 259 3.62 -22.92 -24.09
CA HIS A 259 3.66 -22.95 -22.64
C HIS A 259 4.46 -21.76 -22.09
N ILE A 260 3.91 -21.06 -21.13
CA ILE A 260 4.54 -19.93 -20.47
C ILE A 260 4.35 -20.09 -18.96
N VAL A 261 5.42 -19.87 -18.20
CA VAL A 261 5.39 -19.82 -16.73
C VAL A 261 5.44 -18.36 -16.30
N VAL A 262 4.49 -17.96 -15.47
CA VAL A 262 4.43 -16.61 -14.90
C VAL A 262 4.50 -16.74 -13.38
N ASN A 263 5.51 -16.09 -12.79
CA ASN A 263 5.74 -16.13 -11.35
C ASN A 263 5.41 -14.77 -10.73
N ASN A 264 4.74 -14.79 -9.57
CA ASN A 264 4.51 -13.59 -8.76
C ASN A 264 5.22 -13.72 -7.43
N GLU A 265 5.71 -12.60 -6.93
CA GLU A 265 6.26 -12.51 -5.59
C GLU A 265 5.13 -12.32 -4.58
N GLN A 266 5.29 -12.91 -3.39
CA GLN A 266 4.34 -12.74 -2.29
C GLN A 266 4.51 -11.34 -1.71
N LEU A 267 3.39 -10.63 -1.50
CA LEU A 267 3.40 -9.34 -0.83
C LEU A 267 3.76 -9.48 0.65
N GLU A 268 4.76 -8.75 1.06
CA GLU A 268 5.23 -8.64 2.43
C GLU A 268 5.52 -7.17 2.75
N THR A 269 5.47 -6.79 4.03
CA THR A 269 5.65 -5.40 4.46
C THR A 269 6.60 -5.29 5.63
N TYR A 270 7.39 -4.22 5.68
CA TYR A 270 8.10 -3.82 6.89
C TYR A 270 7.12 -3.28 7.94
N ILE A 271 7.43 -3.50 9.21
CA ILE A 271 6.68 -2.93 10.33
C ILE A 271 7.52 -1.86 10.98
N LYS A 272 7.01 -0.63 10.95
CA LYS A 272 7.62 0.51 11.61
C LYS A 272 6.86 0.82 12.90
N LEU A 273 7.52 0.62 14.03
CA LEU A 273 6.98 0.90 15.35
C LEU A 273 7.39 2.30 15.79
N ILE A 274 6.42 3.11 16.19
CA ILE A 274 6.62 4.51 16.61
C ILE A 274 6.12 4.66 18.02
N LYS A 275 6.98 5.12 18.93
CA LYS A 275 6.66 5.34 20.34
C LYS A 275 6.27 6.80 20.59
N LYS A 276 5.09 7.03 21.16
CA LYS A 276 4.59 8.37 21.50
C LYS A 276 4.00 8.44 22.91
N ASP A 277 4.01 9.63 23.46
CA ASP A 277 3.24 9.96 24.67
C ASP A 277 1.74 10.03 24.33
N LEU A 278 0.91 9.46 25.18
CA LEU A 278 -0.55 9.37 24.96
C LEU A 278 -1.22 10.76 25.00
N LYS A 279 -0.80 11.62 25.92
CA LYS A 279 -1.45 12.91 26.21
C LYS A 279 -0.96 14.01 25.26
N THR A 280 0.35 14.10 25.06
CA THR A 280 0.98 15.18 24.27
C THR A 280 1.16 14.80 22.80
N ASN A 281 1.09 13.51 22.47
CA ASN A 281 1.40 12.93 21.16
C ASN A 281 2.86 13.17 20.69
N LYS A 282 3.74 13.61 21.60
CA LYS A 282 5.16 13.77 21.32
C LYS A 282 5.84 12.41 21.13
N PRO A 283 6.86 12.29 20.24
CA PRO A 283 7.67 11.09 20.15
C PRO A 283 8.47 10.91 21.46
N VAL A 284 8.64 9.64 21.89
CA VAL A 284 9.43 9.31 23.09
C VAL A 284 10.90 9.14 22.68
N THR A 285 11.64 10.22 22.72
CA THR A 285 13.04 10.30 22.27
C THR A 285 14.06 10.20 23.38
N LEU A 286 13.67 10.52 24.63
CA LEU A 286 14.60 10.55 25.76
C LEU A 286 15.12 9.15 26.12
N ASN A 287 14.25 8.16 26.11
CA ASN A 287 14.55 6.76 26.48
C ASN A 287 14.04 5.77 25.42
N SER A 288 14.81 4.68 25.23
CA SER A 288 14.44 3.62 24.30
C SER A 288 13.31 2.72 24.86
N THR A 289 12.49 2.22 23.93
CA THR A 289 11.45 1.22 24.18
C THR A 289 11.78 -0.06 23.40
N THR A 290 11.57 -1.23 23.99
CA THR A 290 11.78 -2.51 23.31
C THR A 290 10.47 -3.27 23.18
N PHE A 291 10.19 -3.75 21.98
CA PHE A 291 8.99 -4.47 21.62
C PHE A 291 9.29 -5.91 21.21
N GLU A 292 8.35 -6.79 21.46
CA GLU A 292 8.26 -8.14 20.93
C GLU A 292 6.99 -8.24 20.06
N ILE A 293 7.09 -8.88 18.89
CA ILE A 293 5.94 -9.15 18.02
C ILE A 293 5.64 -10.64 18.08
N LYS A 294 4.36 -11.02 18.22
CA LYS A 294 3.89 -12.41 18.20
C LYS A 294 2.81 -12.61 17.16
N ALA A 295 2.77 -13.78 16.56
CA ALA A 295 1.66 -14.21 15.73
C ALA A 295 0.44 -14.52 16.60
N THR A 296 -0.75 -14.01 16.27
CA THR A 296 -1.99 -14.32 16.99
C THR A 296 -2.80 -15.45 16.34
N GLU A 297 -2.37 -15.90 15.17
CA GLU A 297 -2.86 -17.05 14.41
C GLU A 297 -1.66 -17.79 13.79
N ASP A 298 -1.89 -18.95 13.17
CA ASP A 298 -0.86 -19.60 12.37
C ASP A 298 -0.65 -18.80 11.08
N ILE A 299 0.58 -18.34 10.87
CA ILE A 299 0.98 -17.57 9.68
C ILE A 299 1.58 -18.52 8.67
N TYR A 300 1.05 -18.51 7.46
CA TYR A 300 1.43 -19.40 6.38
C TYR A 300 2.19 -18.68 5.28
N ASP A 301 3.15 -19.36 4.70
CA ASP A 301 3.61 -19.06 3.36
C ASP A 301 2.42 -19.26 2.38
N ARG A 302 2.07 -18.24 1.63
CA ARG A 302 0.89 -18.28 0.74
C ARG A 302 1.07 -19.24 -0.43
N ALA A 303 2.31 -19.40 -0.87
CA ALA A 303 2.65 -20.27 -1.98
C ALA A 303 2.74 -21.74 -1.54
N THR A 304 3.56 -22.05 -0.53
CA THR A 304 3.82 -23.44 -0.11
C THR A 304 2.80 -24.00 0.87
N LYS A 305 1.99 -23.13 1.52
CA LYS A 305 1.09 -23.45 2.63
C LYS A 305 1.82 -23.99 3.88
N GLU A 306 3.14 -23.83 3.95
CA GLU A 306 3.90 -24.15 5.15
C GLU A 306 3.65 -23.10 6.24
N ILE A 307 3.66 -23.54 7.50
CA ILE A 307 3.54 -22.62 8.64
C ILE A 307 4.89 -21.93 8.83
N LEU A 308 4.89 -20.59 8.70
CA LEU A 308 6.04 -19.74 8.98
C LEU A 308 6.18 -19.44 10.48
N TYR A 309 5.04 -19.09 11.11
CA TYR A 309 4.94 -18.84 12.54
C TYR A 309 3.67 -19.47 13.10
N LYS A 310 3.78 -20.20 14.20
CA LYS A 310 2.63 -20.74 14.90
C LYS A 310 1.96 -19.67 15.76
N LYS A 311 0.68 -19.83 16.00
CA LYS A 311 -0.06 -18.99 16.95
C LYS A 311 0.66 -18.91 18.29
N GLY A 312 0.91 -17.69 18.80
CA GLY A 312 1.62 -17.39 20.04
C GLY A 312 3.15 -17.40 19.91
N GLU A 313 3.70 -17.72 18.75
CA GLU A 313 5.13 -17.71 18.50
C GLU A 313 5.64 -16.27 18.34
N THR A 314 6.79 -15.98 18.97
CA THR A 314 7.50 -14.72 18.79
C THR A 314 8.15 -14.69 17.42
N ILE A 315 7.95 -13.59 16.69
CA ILE A 315 8.57 -13.38 15.40
C ILE A 315 10.09 -13.32 15.56
N SER A 316 10.76 -14.15 14.79
CA SER A 316 12.22 -14.30 14.79
C SER A 316 12.74 -14.04 13.39
N GLN A 317 13.56 -12.99 13.23
CA GLN A 317 14.10 -12.58 11.94
C GLN A 317 15.62 -12.69 11.93
N LYS A 318 16.18 -13.42 10.97
CA LYS A 318 17.62 -13.65 10.87
C LYS A 318 18.21 -12.82 9.74
N VAL A 319 19.14 -11.92 10.09
CA VAL A 319 19.92 -11.12 9.11
C VAL A 319 21.42 -11.46 9.31
N GLY A 320 22.02 -12.06 8.30
CA GLY A 320 23.38 -12.57 8.40
C GLY A 320 23.51 -13.61 9.53
N ASN A 321 24.36 -13.32 10.52
CA ASN A 321 24.56 -14.18 11.69
C ASN A 321 23.74 -13.76 12.93
N THR A 322 22.98 -12.68 12.83
CA THR A 322 22.18 -12.13 13.95
C THR A 322 20.73 -12.54 13.82
N THR A 323 20.13 -12.98 14.93
CA THR A 323 18.70 -13.26 15.03
C THR A 323 18.04 -12.22 15.91
N TYR A 324 17.04 -11.54 15.38
CA TYR A 324 16.25 -10.52 16.06
C TYR A 324 14.92 -11.10 16.49
N THR A 325 14.65 -11.07 17.81
CA THR A 325 13.36 -11.47 18.41
C THR A 325 12.67 -10.32 19.11
N SER A 326 13.33 -9.16 19.15
CA SER A 326 12.81 -7.93 19.72
C SER A 326 13.35 -6.72 18.95
N PHE A 327 12.61 -5.61 19.03
CA PHE A 327 12.84 -4.40 18.25
C PHE A 327 12.88 -3.19 19.19
N THR A 328 14.00 -2.46 19.21
CA THR A 328 14.25 -1.37 20.17
C THR A 328 14.31 -0.03 19.42
N THR A 329 13.53 0.95 19.90
CA THR A 329 13.54 2.30 19.33
C THR A 329 14.83 3.05 19.60
N ASN A 330 15.25 3.90 18.65
CA ASN A 330 16.33 4.85 18.87
C ASN A 330 15.94 5.90 19.92
N ALA A 331 16.91 6.35 20.72
CA ALA A 331 16.72 7.36 21.75
C ALA A 331 17.94 8.29 21.80
N ASP A 332 17.87 9.37 22.60
CA ASP A 332 18.95 10.38 22.67
C ASP A 332 20.32 9.79 23.01
N ASN A 333 20.35 8.78 23.87
CA ASN A 333 21.58 8.15 24.31
C ASN A 333 21.84 6.78 23.69
N ILE A 334 20.94 6.29 22.86
CA ILE A 334 20.98 4.94 22.27
C ILE A 334 20.52 5.03 20.82
N VAL A 335 21.46 4.84 19.89
CA VAL A 335 21.16 4.69 18.46
C VAL A 335 21.26 3.22 18.14
N ILE A 336 20.15 2.59 17.81
CA ILE A 336 20.12 1.19 17.36
C ILE A 336 20.53 1.19 15.88
N PRO A 337 21.51 0.37 15.49
CA PRO A 337 21.89 0.26 14.08
C PRO A 337 20.65 -0.06 13.24
N ASP A 338 20.49 0.70 12.18
CA ASP A 338 19.43 0.44 11.22
C ASP A 338 19.77 -0.81 10.42
N TYR A 339 19.00 -1.85 10.63
CA TYR A 339 19.04 -3.09 9.88
C TYR A 339 17.87 -3.21 8.89
N SER A 340 17.07 -2.17 8.77
CA SER A 340 15.98 -2.02 7.83
C SER A 340 16.35 -1.07 6.70
N PHE A 341 15.44 -0.74 5.84
CA PHE A 341 15.66 0.10 4.67
C PHE A 341 15.99 1.58 4.95
N ASN A 342 15.99 2.02 6.18
CA ASN A 342 16.21 3.43 6.51
C ASN A 342 17.61 3.67 7.07
N SER A 343 18.61 3.82 6.21
CA SER A 343 20.01 4.05 6.58
C SER A 343 20.32 5.48 7.08
N GLU A 344 19.39 6.41 6.96
CA GLU A 344 19.53 7.80 7.44
C GLU A 344 18.91 7.97 8.84
N ASN A 345 19.36 7.17 9.79
CA ASN A 345 18.64 6.95 11.01
C ASN A 345 19.00 7.91 12.12
N ASP A 346 18.48 9.13 12.01
CA ASP A 346 18.28 10.01 13.14
C ASP A 346 16.84 9.98 13.69
N ASN A 347 15.98 9.10 13.18
CA ASN A 347 14.59 9.03 13.63
C ASN A 347 14.52 8.36 15.00
N LYS A 348 14.52 9.20 16.04
CA LYS A 348 14.33 8.77 17.42
C LYS A 348 12.87 8.36 17.65
N ALA A 349 12.65 7.54 18.68
CA ALA A 349 11.36 6.96 19.00
C ALA A 349 10.80 5.95 17.97
N GLU A 350 11.60 5.55 17.00
CA GLU A 350 11.20 4.65 15.92
C GLU A 350 12.11 3.41 15.83
N VAL A 351 11.55 2.31 15.34
CA VAL A 351 12.28 1.11 14.91
C VAL A 351 11.50 0.40 13.83
N THR A 352 12.20 -0.09 12.81
CA THR A 352 11.61 -0.90 11.72
C THR A 352 12.12 -2.33 11.83
N THR A 353 11.28 -3.31 11.51
CA THR A 353 11.70 -4.72 11.47
C THR A 353 12.79 -4.91 10.41
N PRO A 354 13.82 -5.74 10.66
CA PRO A 354 14.92 -5.94 9.71
C PRO A 354 14.50 -6.68 8.43
N LEU A 355 13.43 -7.46 8.49
CA LEU A 355 12.83 -8.15 7.36
C LEU A 355 11.34 -7.86 7.30
N LYS A 356 10.77 -8.00 6.12
CA LYS A 356 9.33 -7.90 5.88
C LYS A 356 8.58 -9.01 6.61
N LEU A 357 7.33 -8.74 6.97
CA LEU A 357 6.39 -9.72 7.53
C LEU A 357 5.29 -10.02 6.52
N PRO A 358 4.86 -11.28 6.43
CA PRO A 358 3.77 -11.69 5.56
C PRO A 358 2.39 -11.28 6.10
N VAL A 359 1.37 -11.40 5.25
CA VAL A 359 -0.05 -11.23 5.61
C VAL A 359 -0.41 -12.13 6.79
N GLY A 360 -1.11 -11.56 7.77
CA GLY A 360 -1.57 -12.27 8.97
C GLY A 360 -1.87 -11.34 10.14
N SER A 361 -2.24 -11.93 11.28
CA SER A 361 -2.62 -11.23 12.50
C SER A 361 -1.53 -11.35 13.56
N TYR A 362 -1.21 -10.24 14.19
CA TYR A 362 -0.08 -10.10 15.11
C TYR A 362 -0.45 -9.29 16.35
N GLU A 363 0.34 -9.41 17.39
CA GLU A 363 0.31 -8.54 18.56
C GLU A 363 1.72 -8.05 18.93
N ILE A 364 1.77 -6.84 19.46
CA ILE A 364 2.98 -6.22 19.97
C ILE A 364 2.90 -6.13 21.48
N THR A 365 3.92 -6.64 22.15
CA THR A 365 4.12 -6.49 23.60
C THR A 365 5.33 -5.61 23.87
N GLU A 366 5.17 -4.65 24.75
CA GLU A 366 6.27 -3.81 25.22
C GLU A 366 7.00 -4.56 26.33
N ILE A 367 8.24 -5.01 26.07
CA ILE A 367 9.06 -5.78 27.02
C ILE A 367 10.06 -4.92 27.78
N LYS A 368 10.35 -3.70 27.29
CA LYS A 368 11.07 -2.67 28.03
C LYS A 368 10.30 -1.37 27.86
N ILE A 369 9.74 -0.89 28.98
CA ILE A 369 8.99 0.36 29.06
C ILE A 369 9.99 1.51 29.20
N PRO A 370 9.80 2.65 28.50
CA PRO A 370 10.66 3.80 28.70
C PRO A 370 10.47 4.38 30.09
N GLU A 371 11.55 4.85 30.71
CA GLU A 371 11.50 5.48 32.02
C GLU A 371 10.56 6.69 32.04
N GLY A 372 9.76 6.83 33.06
CA GLY A 372 8.77 7.89 33.19
C GLY A 372 7.40 7.57 32.60
N PHE A 373 7.21 6.33 32.08
CA PHE A 373 5.93 5.90 31.48
C PHE A 373 5.31 4.70 32.21
N LEU A 374 4.02 4.55 32.05
CA LEU A 374 3.25 3.41 32.51
C LEU A 374 3.26 2.31 31.44
N GLN A 375 3.12 1.06 31.86
CA GLN A 375 2.95 -0.05 30.93
C GLN A 375 1.60 0.02 30.21
N LEU A 376 1.51 -0.64 29.06
CA LEU A 376 0.24 -0.83 28.36
C LEU A 376 -0.65 -1.80 29.16
N ASP A 377 -1.95 -1.51 29.23
CA ASP A 377 -2.92 -2.39 29.88
C ASP A 377 -3.06 -3.76 29.16
N LYS A 378 -2.76 -3.80 27.86
CA LYS A 378 -2.81 -5.00 27.02
C LYS A 378 -1.91 -4.84 25.79
N PRO A 379 -1.51 -5.94 25.13
CA PRO A 379 -0.80 -5.89 23.86
C PRO A 379 -1.57 -5.12 22.78
N VAL A 380 -0.84 -4.52 21.86
CA VAL A 380 -1.39 -3.83 20.67
C VAL A 380 -1.53 -4.85 19.56
N THR A 381 -2.76 -5.12 19.12
CA THR A 381 -3.01 -6.04 18.01
C THR A 381 -3.05 -5.30 16.68
N PHE A 382 -2.54 -5.92 15.63
CA PHE A 382 -2.60 -5.42 14.27
C PHE A 382 -2.73 -6.56 13.27
N GLU A 383 -3.20 -6.23 12.08
CA GLU A 383 -3.34 -7.16 10.97
C GLU A 383 -2.57 -6.62 9.75
N ILE A 384 -1.85 -7.49 9.07
CA ILE A 384 -1.23 -7.20 7.78
C ILE A 384 -2.16 -7.78 6.71
N LYS A 385 -2.77 -6.89 5.92
CA LYS A 385 -3.66 -7.19 4.80
C LYS A 385 -3.69 -6.00 3.85
N ASN A 386 -4.12 -6.22 2.62
CA ASN A 386 -4.22 -5.16 1.62
C ASN A 386 -2.93 -4.34 1.52
N ILE A 387 -1.79 -5.02 1.42
CA ILE A 387 -0.46 -4.40 1.50
C ILE A 387 -0.28 -3.31 0.42
N LYS A 388 -0.92 -3.46 -0.75
CA LYS A 388 -0.90 -2.45 -1.81
C LYS A 388 -1.47 -1.07 -1.39
N ASP A 389 -2.24 -1.01 -0.29
CA ASP A 389 -2.77 0.24 0.26
C ASP A 389 -1.79 0.91 1.25
N TYR A 390 -0.63 0.30 1.54
CA TYR A 390 0.35 0.85 2.46
C TYR A 390 1.27 1.85 1.76
N ASP A 391 1.84 2.76 2.56
CA ASP A 391 2.89 3.64 2.08
C ASP A 391 4.12 2.83 1.67
N THR A 392 4.89 3.37 0.73
CA THR A 392 6.17 2.81 0.32
C THR A 392 7.31 3.72 0.77
N ASP A 393 8.47 3.11 1.01
CA ASP A 393 9.70 3.85 1.26
C ASP A 393 10.33 4.36 -0.06
N LYS A 394 11.52 4.94 0.05
CA LYS A 394 12.30 5.44 -1.10
C LYS A 394 12.74 4.36 -2.09
N ASP A 395 12.80 3.11 -1.65
CA ASP A 395 13.19 1.96 -2.45
C ASP A 395 11.97 1.21 -3.05
N GLY A 396 10.75 1.70 -2.74
CA GLY A 396 9.49 1.14 -3.21
C GLY A 396 8.93 0.00 -2.35
N ASP A 397 9.56 -0.30 -1.22
CA ASP A 397 9.12 -1.34 -0.29
C ASP A 397 7.94 -0.89 0.55
N PHE A 398 6.91 -1.74 0.69
CA PHE A 398 5.75 -1.46 1.52
C PHE A 398 6.10 -1.38 2.99
N ILE A 399 5.50 -0.41 3.69
CA ILE A 399 5.69 -0.17 5.11
C ILE A 399 4.37 0.05 5.83
N LYS A 400 4.20 -0.65 6.97
CA LYS A 400 3.07 -0.45 7.88
C LYS A 400 3.54 0.25 9.15
N GLU A 401 3.08 1.48 9.35
CA GLU A 401 3.37 2.22 10.59
C GLU A 401 2.37 1.84 11.69
N ILE A 402 2.90 1.59 12.90
CA ILE A 402 2.12 1.30 14.10
C ILE A 402 2.57 2.22 15.21
N VAL A 403 1.67 3.13 15.63
CA VAL A 403 1.93 4.07 16.71
C VAL A 403 1.49 3.48 18.03
N ILE A 404 2.43 3.34 18.97
CA ILE A 404 2.21 2.82 20.32
C ILE A 404 2.32 3.96 21.31
N LYS A 405 1.28 4.15 22.14
CA LYS A 405 1.17 5.29 23.05
C LYS A 405 1.09 4.84 24.49
N ASN A 406 1.97 5.37 25.35
CA ASN A 406 1.92 5.17 26.78
C ASN A 406 1.66 6.48 27.51
N GLU A 407 1.09 6.38 28.70
CA GLU A 407 0.76 7.50 29.57
C GLU A 407 1.89 7.73 30.58
N GLN A 408 2.19 8.99 30.91
CA GLN A 408 3.05 9.34 32.05
C GLN A 408 2.18 9.38 33.32
N PRO A 409 2.67 8.87 34.48
CA PRO A 409 1.98 9.03 35.73
C PRO A 409 1.95 10.47 36.19
N THR A 410 0.99 10.83 37.03
CA THR A 410 0.83 12.19 37.54
C THR A 410 0.76 12.22 39.07
N GLY A 411 1.00 13.39 39.65
CA GLY A 411 0.83 13.69 41.06
C GLY A 411 -0.49 14.40 41.35
N THR A 412 -1.02 14.18 42.56
CA THR A 412 -2.18 14.91 43.12
C THR A 412 -1.85 15.35 44.54
N ILE A 413 -1.94 16.65 44.79
CA ILE A 413 -1.87 17.24 46.15
C ILE A 413 -3.29 17.38 46.69
N LYS A 414 -3.54 16.84 47.88
CA LYS A 414 -4.75 17.08 48.66
C LYS A 414 -4.38 17.80 49.93
N LEU A 415 -4.80 19.06 50.10
CA LEU A 415 -4.52 19.87 51.25
C LEU A 415 -5.81 20.10 52.05
N ASP A 416 -5.77 19.80 53.35
CA ASP A 416 -6.81 20.11 54.35
C ASP A 416 -6.29 21.23 55.26
N LYS A 417 -7.03 22.30 55.36
CA LYS A 417 -6.75 23.46 56.21
C LYS A 417 -7.51 23.33 57.50
N THR A 418 -6.79 23.44 58.61
CA THR A 418 -7.35 23.53 59.96
C THR A 418 -7.03 24.85 60.63
N ILE A 419 -7.87 25.30 61.54
CA ILE A 419 -7.68 26.50 62.33
C ILE A 419 -7.58 26.12 63.80
N ALA A 420 -6.44 26.38 64.42
CA ALA A 420 -6.27 26.25 65.85
C ALA A 420 -6.80 27.52 66.53
N ILE A 421 -7.88 27.41 67.25
CA ILE A 421 -8.47 28.52 68.00
C ILE A 421 -7.72 28.60 69.34
N ARG A 422 -7.00 29.70 69.56
CA ARG A 422 -6.30 29.93 70.82
C ARG A 422 -7.28 30.19 71.93
N GLU A 423 -6.87 29.84 73.18
CA GLU A 423 -7.65 30.09 74.38
C GLU A 423 -7.97 31.59 74.51
N ASN A 424 -9.18 31.90 74.86
CA ASN A 424 -9.68 33.27 75.05
C ASN A 424 -9.82 34.16 73.77
N VAL A 425 -9.81 33.58 72.58
CA VAL A 425 -10.14 34.29 71.33
C VAL A 425 -11.64 34.27 71.07
N ASP A 426 -12.25 35.43 70.86
CA ASP A 426 -13.66 35.56 70.46
C ASP A 426 -13.74 35.29 68.94
N THR A 427 -14.17 34.09 68.62
CA THR A 427 -14.30 33.67 67.20
C THR A 427 -15.49 34.31 66.48
N SER A 428 -16.38 35.05 67.20
CA SER A 428 -17.46 35.78 66.54
C SER A 428 -16.99 36.93 65.68
N LEU A 429 -15.72 37.33 65.83
CA LEU A 429 -15.08 38.42 65.07
C LEU A 429 -14.32 37.88 63.83
N ILE A 430 -14.25 36.56 63.64
CA ILE A 430 -13.53 35.92 62.55
C ILE A 430 -14.52 35.07 61.78
N ASP A 431 -14.78 35.36 60.49
CA ASP A 431 -15.63 34.51 59.66
C ASP A 431 -14.84 33.26 59.20
N LEU A 432 -14.96 32.18 59.98
CA LEU A 432 -14.39 30.88 59.68
C LEU A 432 -15.32 30.00 58.84
N SER A 433 -16.49 30.51 58.43
CA SER A 433 -17.46 29.76 57.60
C SER A 433 -17.03 29.69 56.13
N ASP A 434 -16.14 30.55 55.68
CA ASP A 434 -15.65 30.58 54.31
C ASP A 434 -14.12 30.79 54.25
N LEU A 435 -13.39 29.69 54.08
CA LEU A 435 -11.91 29.71 53.99
C LEU A 435 -11.37 29.99 52.57
N SER A 436 -12.24 30.32 51.62
CA SER A 436 -11.84 30.47 50.20
C SER A 436 -10.95 31.72 49.92
N GLY A 437 -10.86 32.63 50.91
CA GLY A 437 -9.93 33.77 50.84
C GLY A 437 -8.46 33.44 51.12
N ILE A 438 -8.17 32.20 51.58
CA ILE A 438 -6.79 31.73 51.81
C ILE A 438 -6.16 31.28 50.50
N GLU A 439 -4.96 31.76 50.21
CA GLU A 439 -4.25 31.49 48.97
C GLU A 439 -2.95 30.71 49.20
N PHE A 440 -2.76 29.68 48.36
CA PHE A 440 -1.54 28.86 48.33
C PHE A 440 -0.85 29.01 47.00
N LYS A 441 0.47 29.21 47.04
CA LYS A 441 1.33 29.24 45.87
C LYS A 441 2.04 27.92 45.69
N LEU A 442 1.98 27.34 44.48
CA LEU A 442 2.74 26.16 44.07
C LEU A 442 3.95 26.58 43.22
N THR A 443 5.12 26.09 43.57
CA THR A 443 6.40 26.38 42.90
C THR A 443 7.11 25.06 42.57
N ALA A 444 7.77 24.97 41.40
CA ALA A 444 8.65 23.88 41.07
C ALA A 444 9.96 23.98 41.87
N LYS A 445 10.37 22.91 42.52
CA LYS A 445 11.60 22.93 43.35
C LYS A 445 12.85 22.45 42.59
N GLU A 446 12.64 21.84 41.45
CA GLU A 446 13.62 21.40 40.47
C GLU A 446 13.11 21.66 39.07
N ASP A 447 13.95 21.43 38.04
CA ASP A 447 13.47 21.42 36.67
C ASP A 447 12.57 20.21 36.45
N ILE A 448 11.28 20.44 36.18
CA ILE A 448 10.31 19.41 35.87
C ILE A 448 10.30 19.19 34.39
N ILE A 449 10.67 18.01 33.95
CA ILE A 449 10.83 17.65 32.54
C ILE A 449 9.73 16.73 32.01
N ASP A 450 9.37 16.89 30.75
CA ASP A 450 8.57 15.94 30.00
C ASP A 450 9.40 14.67 29.74
N LYS A 451 8.92 13.51 30.20
CA LYS A 451 9.64 12.24 30.05
C LYS A 451 9.64 11.72 28.61
N ALA A 452 8.87 12.34 27.71
CA ALA A 452 8.91 11.99 26.29
C ALA A 452 10.19 12.49 25.60
N ASP A 453 10.51 13.77 25.75
CA ASP A 453 11.56 14.45 24.99
C ASP A 453 12.58 15.22 25.84
N GLY A 454 12.45 15.19 27.17
CA GLY A 454 13.32 15.90 28.09
C GLY A 454 13.11 17.41 28.11
N SER A 455 12.11 17.94 27.41
CA SER A 455 11.81 19.38 27.43
C SER A 455 11.35 19.83 28.82
N ILE A 456 11.76 21.00 29.24
CA ILE A 456 11.39 21.56 30.54
C ILE A 456 9.92 21.97 30.49
N ILE A 457 9.11 21.45 31.44
CA ILE A 457 7.72 21.84 31.67
C ILE A 457 7.69 23.03 32.63
N TYR A 458 8.46 22.94 33.74
CA TYR A 458 8.63 24.02 34.70
C TYR A 458 10.10 24.14 35.10
N GLU A 459 10.65 25.36 35.08
CA GLU A 459 12.03 25.64 35.56
C GLU A 459 12.10 25.58 37.10
N GLN A 460 13.24 25.25 37.64
CA GLN A 460 13.49 25.36 39.09
C GLN A 460 13.18 26.75 39.59
N GLY A 461 12.36 26.86 40.66
CA GLY A 461 11.93 28.13 41.25
C GLY A 461 10.77 28.80 40.55
N GLN A 462 10.26 28.26 39.45
CA GLN A 462 9.13 28.81 38.72
C GLN A 462 7.84 28.70 39.56
N GLU A 463 7.14 29.83 39.75
CA GLU A 463 5.76 29.82 40.22
C GLU A 463 4.86 29.17 39.15
N ILE A 464 4.18 28.10 39.54
CA ILE A 464 3.28 27.34 38.64
C ILE A 464 1.92 28.00 38.63
N LYS A 465 1.36 28.20 39.85
CA LYS A 465 0.02 28.77 40.00
C LYS A 465 -0.29 29.10 41.45
N ILE A 466 -1.14 30.13 41.68
CA ILE A 466 -1.77 30.42 42.95
C ILE A 466 -3.17 29.79 42.97
N TYR A 467 -3.50 29.14 44.07
CA TYR A 467 -4.75 28.41 44.29
C TYR A 467 -5.48 28.96 45.55
N ASN A 468 -6.77 29.10 45.45
CA ASN A 468 -7.66 29.36 46.59
C ASN A 468 -8.16 28.05 47.18
N LEU A 469 -8.39 28.05 48.51
CA LEU A 469 -9.11 26.96 49.14
C LEU A 469 -10.57 26.95 48.70
N THR A 470 -11.23 25.82 48.90
CA THR A 470 -12.69 25.76 48.96
C THR A 470 -13.22 26.38 50.26
N LYS A 471 -14.50 26.67 50.36
CA LYS A 471 -15.10 27.23 51.55
C LYS A 471 -14.86 26.41 52.82
N ASP A 472 -14.81 25.08 52.65
CA ASP A 472 -14.55 24.11 53.74
C ASP A 472 -13.07 23.83 53.98
N GLY A 473 -12.18 24.68 53.46
CA GLY A 473 -10.75 24.65 53.74
C GLY A 473 -9.97 23.56 52.99
N LYS A 474 -10.44 23.10 51.83
CA LYS A 474 -9.76 22.08 51.05
C LYS A 474 -9.15 22.64 49.77
N LEU A 475 -8.07 22.00 49.33
CA LEU A 475 -7.47 22.22 48.01
C LEU A 475 -7.10 20.89 47.41
N THR A 476 -7.46 20.69 46.16
CA THR A 476 -6.96 19.55 45.36
C THR A 476 -6.32 20.06 44.08
N ILE A 477 -5.07 19.67 43.87
CA ILE A 477 -4.28 20.01 42.68
C ILE A 477 -3.98 18.69 41.97
N THR A 478 -4.50 18.51 40.75
CA THR A 478 -4.34 17.27 39.97
C THR A 478 -3.42 17.47 38.77
N ASP A 479 -3.08 16.37 38.12
CA ASP A 479 -2.34 16.33 36.86
C ASP A 479 -0.96 16.98 36.92
N LEU A 480 -0.33 16.98 38.09
CA LEU A 480 1.05 17.47 38.23
C LEU A 480 2.01 16.42 37.63
N PRO A 481 2.95 16.82 36.75
CA PRO A 481 4.03 15.93 36.34
C PRO A 481 4.81 15.40 37.54
N ILE A 482 5.44 14.24 37.39
CA ILE A 482 6.31 13.66 38.43
C ILE A 482 7.50 14.58 38.65
N GLY A 483 7.83 14.82 39.92
CA GLY A 483 8.92 15.71 40.36
C GLY A 483 8.62 16.36 41.73
N THR A 484 9.46 17.29 42.15
CA THR A 484 9.43 17.94 43.48
C THR A 484 8.86 19.36 43.41
N TYR A 485 7.92 19.64 44.28
CA TYR A 485 7.19 20.91 44.37
C TYR A 485 7.28 21.48 45.76
N GLU A 486 7.12 22.81 45.88
CA GLU A 486 6.96 23.53 47.13
C GLU A 486 5.60 24.21 47.11
N ILE A 487 4.81 24.03 48.19
CA ILE A 487 3.53 24.71 48.37
C ILE A 487 3.61 25.55 49.67
N GLU A 488 3.26 26.82 49.58
CA GLU A 488 3.27 27.76 50.68
C GLU A 488 2.01 28.61 50.71
N GLU A 489 1.55 28.95 51.91
CA GLU A 489 0.46 29.90 52.09
C GLU A 489 1.01 31.32 51.91
N ILE A 490 0.40 32.07 50.99
CA ILE A 490 0.83 33.44 50.67
C ILE A 490 -0.17 34.48 51.16
N LYS A 491 -1.39 34.05 51.51
CA LYS A 491 -2.43 34.93 52.04
C LYS A 491 -3.36 34.17 52.95
N THR A 492 -3.73 34.78 54.08
CA THR A 492 -4.68 34.24 55.03
C THR A 492 -5.88 35.17 55.24
N LEU A 493 -6.84 34.80 56.06
CA LEU A 493 -7.98 35.64 56.46
C LEU A 493 -7.60 36.56 57.59
N ASP A 494 -8.32 37.69 57.70
CA ASP A 494 -8.18 38.58 58.82
C ASP A 494 -8.48 37.85 60.13
N GLY A 495 -7.69 38.07 61.18
CA GLY A 495 -7.79 37.35 62.44
C GLY A 495 -7.04 36.02 62.53
N LEU A 496 -6.41 35.59 61.44
CA LEU A 496 -5.55 34.40 61.41
C LEU A 496 -4.07 34.82 61.26
N VAL A 497 -3.17 33.97 61.77
CA VAL A 497 -1.73 34.09 61.58
C VAL A 497 -1.34 33.39 60.32
N LEU A 498 -0.68 34.08 59.38
CA LEU A 498 -0.15 33.47 58.15
C LEU A 498 0.80 32.32 58.49
N ASN A 499 0.58 31.16 57.94
CA ASN A 499 1.50 30.03 58.05
C ASN A 499 2.62 30.17 57.02
N THR A 500 3.83 30.53 57.45
CA THR A 500 4.98 30.73 56.57
C THR A 500 5.76 29.46 56.29
N THR A 501 5.27 28.30 56.73
CA THR A 501 5.91 27.02 56.47
C THR A 501 5.81 26.67 54.97
N LYS A 502 6.93 26.30 54.42
CA LYS A 502 7.01 25.78 53.06
C LYS A 502 6.96 24.27 53.11
N TYR A 503 5.99 23.71 52.43
CA TYR A 503 5.77 22.26 52.40
C TYR A 503 6.35 21.70 51.10
N GLU A 504 7.31 20.79 51.22
CA GLU A 504 7.86 20.07 50.08
C GLU A 504 6.99 18.87 49.77
N VAL A 505 6.67 18.69 48.47
CA VAL A 505 5.85 17.60 47.95
C VAL A 505 6.60 16.93 46.81
N GLU A 506 7.00 15.68 47.02
CA GLU A 506 7.71 14.88 46.03
C GLU A 506 6.77 13.81 45.46
N PHE A 507 6.75 13.72 44.13
CA PHE A 507 6.13 12.64 43.40
C PHE A 507 7.21 11.86 42.68
N GLU A 508 7.45 10.63 43.10
CA GLU A 508 8.38 9.67 42.50
C GLU A 508 7.58 8.51 41.90
N GLN A 509 7.91 8.13 40.66
CA GLN A 509 7.36 6.93 40.05
C GLN A 509 7.97 5.69 40.71
N LYS A 510 7.13 4.88 41.37
CA LYS A 510 7.57 3.66 42.08
C LYS A 510 7.36 2.37 41.31
N ASP A 511 6.47 2.40 40.33
CA ASP A 511 6.12 1.26 39.49
C ASP A 511 5.57 1.75 38.13
N THR A 512 5.23 0.81 37.23
CA THR A 512 4.73 1.12 35.88
C THR A 512 3.22 0.98 35.75
N ILE A 513 2.47 0.85 36.86
CA ILE A 513 1.02 0.64 36.86
C ILE A 513 0.26 1.74 37.60
N THR A 514 0.90 2.43 38.55
CA THR A 514 0.25 3.48 39.34
C THR A 514 0.12 4.76 38.53
N LYS A 515 -1.12 5.10 38.15
CA LYS A 515 -1.41 6.28 37.29
C LYS A 515 -1.31 7.59 38.05
N VAL A 516 -1.68 7.61 39.34
CA VAL A 516 -1.73 8.84 40.15
C VAL A 516 -1.12 8.58 41.51
N TYR A 517 -0.11 9.39 41.83
CA TYR A 517 0.51 9.41 43.16
C TYR A 517 -0.12 10.56 43.96
N GLU A 518 -0.73 10.24 45.13
CA GLU A 518 -1.41 11.23 45.98
C GLU A 518 -0.54 11.59 47.19
N GLN A 519 -0.41 12.88 47.47
CA GLN A 519 0.17 13.42 48.69
C GLN A 519 -0.88 14.22 49.46
N LYS A 520 -0.94 14.01 50.77
CA LYS A 520 -1.87 14.72 51.66
C LYS A 520 -1.10 15.65 52.58
N LEU A 521 -1.56 16.89 52.66
CA LEU A 521 -0.99 17.92 53.54
C LEU A 521 -2.08 18.40 54.49
N ASN A 522 -1.72 18.53 55.77
CA ASN A 522 -2.52 19.23 56.76
C ASN A 522 -1.82 20.53 57.15
N VAL A 523 -2.44 21.64 56.92
CA VAL A 523 -1.91 22.96 57.20
C VAL A 523 -2.77 23.66 58.20
N GLU A 524 -2.17 24.06 59.31
CA GLU A 524 -2.87 24.72 60.41
C GLU A 524 -2.47 26.17 60.54
N ASN A 525 -3.44 27.07 60.74
CA ASN A 525 -3.22 28.46 61.16
C ASN A 525 -3.76 28.67 62.57
N ASP A 526 -3.06 29.45 63.32
CA ASP A 526 -3.52 29.96 64.60
C ASP A 526 -4.38 31.21 64.42
N THR A 527 -5.28 31.48 65.35
CA THR A 527 -5.91 32.78 65.49
C THR A 527 -4.89 33.80 65.99
N THR A 528 -4.99 35.07 65.60
CA THR A 528 -4.15 36.13 66.11
C THR A 528 -4.42 36.35 67.60
N LEU A 529 -3.37 36.65 68.37
CA LEU A 529 -3.43 37.04 69.77
C LEU A 529 -2.63 38.31 69.95
N ILE A 530 -3.23 39.30 70.56
CA ILE A 530 -2.57 40.56 70.92
C ILE A 530 -2.46 40.62 72.44
N GLU A 531 -1.26 40.67 72.93
CA GLU A 531 -1.00 40.82 74.36
C GLU A 531 -0.64 42.29 74.65
N PHE A 532 -1.25 42.79 75.67
CA PHE A 532 -0.93 44.16 76.17
C PHE A 532 -0.35 44.02 77.55
N SER A 533 0.83 44.61 77.75
CA SER A 533 1.43 44.74 79.07
C SER A 533 1.50 46.22 79.48
N LYS A 534 1.23 46.48 80.73
CA LYS A 534 1.40 47.82 81.31
C LYS A 534 2.60 47.76 82.23
N THR A 535 3.63 48.45 81.81
CA THR A 535 4.89 48.51 82.58
C THR A 535 5.08 49.90 83.18
N ASP A 536 6.00 50.05 84.16
CA ASP A 536 6.48 51.33 84.66
C ASP A 536 7.31 52.03 83.55
N ILE A 537 7.74 53.29 83.85
CA ILE A 537 8.44 54.13 82.90
C ILE A 537 9.83 53.56 82.53
N THR A 538 10.39 52.66 83.30
CA THR A 538 11.66 51.96 83.02
C THR A 538 11.50 50.77 82.15
N GLY A 539 10.26 50.22 81.96
CA GLY A 539 9.97 49.07 81.18
C GLY A 539 10.27 47.74 81.86
N ASP A 540 10.81 47.72 83.08
CA ASP A 540 11.30 46.53 83.77
C ASP A 540 10.30 45.85 84.71
N LYS A 541 9.22 46.59 85.04
CA LYS A 541 8.26 46.10 86.04
C LYS A 541 6.82 46.29 85.56
N GLU A 542 6.05 45.22 85.54
CA GLU A 542 4.61 45.23 85.25
C GLU A 542 3.84 45.94 86.34
N LEU A 543 2.83 46.71 85.95
CA LEU A 543 1.97 47.48 86.87
C LEU A 543 0.59 46.87 86.91
N ALA A 544 0.22 46.31 88.04
CA ALA A 544 -1.11 45.77 88.33
C ALA A 544 -2.12 46.89 88.63
N GLY A 545 -3.42 46.64 88.24
CA GLY A 545 -4.52 47.52 88.60
C GLY A 545 -4.84 48.64 87.60
N ALA A 546 -4.11 48.75 86.50
CA ALA A 546 -4.40 49.72 85.46
C ALA A 546 -5.58 49.21 84.56
N LYS A 547 -6.64 50.03 84.42
CA LYS A 547 -7.72 49.72 83.48
C LYS A 547 -7.30 50.09 82.07
N LEU A 548 -7.32 49.08 81.18
CA LEU A 548 -7.00 49.21 79.76
C LEU A 548 -8.28 49.02 78.94
N THR A 549 -8.46 49.82 77.93
CA THR A 549 -9.60 49.70 76.99
C THR A 549 -9.04 49.77 75.57
N VAL A 550 -9.43 48.78 74.74
CA VAL A 550 -9.15 48.78 73.29
C VAL A 550 -10.37 49.30 72.56
N LEU A 551 -10.12 50.27 71.69
CA LEU A 551 -11.17 50.85 70.83
C LEU A 551 -10.92 50.48 69.35
N ASP A 552 -12.00 50.40 68.59
CA ASP A 552 -11.87 50.33 67.10
C ASP A 552 -11.53 51.73 66.52
N SER A 553 -11.38 51.81 65.20
CA SER A 553 -11.11 53.08 64.51
C SER A 553 -12.23 54.11 64.60
N GLU A 554 -13.43 53.70 64.98
CA GLU A 554 -14.64 54.53 65.14
C GLU A 554 -14.85 54.97 66.59
N GLY A 555 -14.00 54.46 67.51
CA GLY A 555 -14.05 54.76 68.92
C GLY A 555 -14.99 53.87 69.73
N ASN A 556 -15.52 52.80 69.19
CA ASN A 556 -16.30 51.81 69.93
C ASN A 556 -15.39 50.97 70.82
N ILE A 557 -15.81 50.64 72.03
CA ILE A 557 -15.10 49.75 72.93
C ILE A 557 -15.14 48.31 72.41
N ILE A 558 -13.98 47.76 72.09
CA ILE A 558 -13.80 46.34 71.68
C ILE A 558 -13.64 45.48 72.95
N ASP A 559 -12.79 45.93 73.87
CA ASP A 559 -12.56 45.17 75.09
C ASP A 559 -12.04 46.09 76.21
N THR A 560 -12.23 45.69 77.46
CA THR A 560 -11.78 46.38 78.64
C THR A 560 -11.35 45.39 79.72
N TRP A 561 -10.11 45.53 80.23
CA TRP A 561 -9.59 44.67 81.28
C TRP A 561 -8.75 45.48 82.26
N THR A 562 -8.37 44.85 83.35
CA THR A 562 -7.48 45.46 84.36
C THR A 562 -6.18 44.66 84.35
N SER A 563 -5.04 45.34 84.27
CA SER A 563 -3.70 44.73 84.31
C SER A 563 -3.50 43.98 85.65
N THR A 564 -2.97 42.78 85.56
CA THR A 564 -2.71 41.85 86.70
C THR A 564 -1.33 42.05 87.26
#